data_90ebecd453aeb1769758886a51c4f6d8
#
_entry.id   90ebecd453aeb1769758886a51c4f6d8
#
_cell.length_a   1.000
_cell.length_b   1.000
_cell.length_c   1.000
_cell.angle_alpha   90.00
_cell.angle_beta   90.00
_cell.angle_gamma   90.00
#
_symmetry.space_group_name_H-M   'P 1'
#
loop_
_entity.id
_entity.type
_entity.pdbx_description
1 polymer ?
#
loop_
_entity_poly.entity_id
_entity_poly.type
_entity_poly.pdbx_seq_one_letter_code
_entity_poly.pdbx_strand_id
1 'polypeptide(L)'
;HAAGAMGSYLGEEGYGAKSDPERAAVWAVPDLEQYHGTDTFLTEALTLEAKSLLDKVTGQSKPFFLYMSHYAVHAPFGTDRRFYQKYADKGLSHKEAQYAALLEGMDKSLGDLMDYVDEKGIADNTVIIFMSDNGGYTIGRHDKNYPLSEGKGSLKEGGIREPMIVCYPHVAKPSTINDTPVIIEDFFPTLLEIAGVCDYRTPQHIDGISFLKQIKGHAGDKERALFFHYPNNWGERRQTIGAPQSAVVAGDWKLIHYYESG
;
A
#
# COMPACT_ATOMS: atom_id res chain seq x y z
N HIS A 1 -1.82 16.11 1.33
CA HIS A 1 -2.18 14.96 2.16
C HIS A 1 -3.48 15.24 2.90
N ALA A 2 -4.52 14.46 2.62
CA ALA A 2 -5.78 14.47 3.37
C ALA A 2 -5.61 13.73 4.71
N ALA A 3 -4.64 14.16 5.53
CA ALA A 3 -4.24 13.46 6.74
C ALA A 3 -5.35 13.35 7.78
N GLY A 4 -6.33 14.25 7.73
CA GLY A 4 -7.40 14.30 8.70
C GLY A 4 -8.42 13.17 8.58
N ALA A 5 -8.53 12.56 7.41
CA ALA A 5 -9.46 11.47 7.17
C ALA A 5 -8.78 10.09 7.24
N MET A 6 -7.46 10.04 7.45
CA MET A 6 -6.73 8.78 7.51
C MET A 6 -7.23 7.90 8.64
N GLY A 7 -7.79 6.75 8.29
CA GLY A 7 -8.24 5.75 9.25
C GLY A 7 -9.30 6.25 10.22
N SER A 8 -10.30 7.05 9.78
CA SER A 8 -11.35 7.59 10.63
C SER A 8 -12.73 7.51 9.99
N TYR A 9 -13.76 7.80 10.77
CA TYR A 9 -15.08 8.11 10.28
C TYR A 9 -15.10 9.54 9.75
N LEU A 10 -15.59 9.71 8.53
CA LEU A 10 -15.57 11.00 7.85
C LEU A 10 -16.48 12.01 8.55
N GLY A 11 -15.94 13.19 8.82
CA GLY A 11 -16.65 14.28 9.50
C GLY A 11 -16.64 14.21 11.03
N GLU A 12 -16.27 13.09 11.68
CA GLU A 12 -16.28 12.96 13.14
C GLU A 12 -14.90 13.18 13.79
N GLU A 13 -13.87 12.56 13.26
CA GLU A 13 -12.55 12.46 13.90
C GLU A 13 -11.41 12.95 12.99
N GLY A 14 -11.69 13.83 12.05
CA GLY A 14 -10.69 14.37 11.13
C GLY A 14 -9.48 14.97 11.89
N TYR A 15 -8.27 14.64 11.44
CA TYR A 15 -7.05 15.23 11.99
C TYR A 15 -7.09 16.75 11.87
N GLY A 16 -7.09 17.44 13.00
CA GLY A 16 -7.23 18.89 13.06
C GLY A 16 -8.69 19.38 13.12
N ALA A 17 -9.70 18.53 12.91
CA ALA A 17 -11.12 18.94 12.98
C ALA A 17 -11.53 19.52 14.34
N LYS A 18 -10.95 18.96 15.43
CA LYS A 18 -11.17 19.45 16.80
C LYS A 18 -10.33 20.66 17.16
N SER A 19 -9.15 20.83 16.56
CA SER A 19 -8.19 21.89 16.84
C SER A 19 -8.33 23.09 15.91
N ASP A 20 -8.85 22.89 14.71
CA ASP A 20 -9.03 23.93 13.71
C ASP A 20 -10.20 23.55 12.77
N PRO A 21 -11.43 23.97 13.08
CA PRO A 21 -12.60 23.67 12.27
C PRO A 21 -12.52 24.23 10.83
N GLU A 22 -11.78 25.33 10.61
CA GLU A 22 -11.59 25.90 9.28
C GLU A 22 -10.67 25.02 8.42
N ARG A 23 -9.74 24.32 9.04
CA ARG A 23 -8.85 23.35 8.38
C ARG A 23 -9.47 21.96 8.24
N ALA A 24 -10.53 21.63 8.93
CA ALA A 24 -11.19 20.33 8.84
C ALA A 24 -11.59 20.01 7.38
N ALA A 25 -12.09 21.01 6.63
CA ALA A 25 -12.45 20.86 5.23
C ALA A 25 -11.22 20.58 4.31
N VAL A 26 -10.04 21.11 4.67
CA VAL A 26 -8.79 20.90 3.90
C VAL A 26 -8.28 19.47 4.05
N TRP A 27 -8.66 18.79 5.11
CA TRP A 27 -8.25 17.43 5.42
C TRP A 27 -9.30 16.38 5.02
N ALA A 28 -10.46 16.80 4.54
CA ALA A 28 -11.47 15.89 4.01
C ALA A 28 -10.97 15.24 2.72
N VAL A 29 -11.30 13.97 2.52
CA VAL A 29 -11.08 13.30 1.24
C VAL A 29 -12.13 13.83 0.25
N PRO A 30 -11.72 14.46 -0.86
CA PRO A 30 -12.68 14.95 -1.85
C PRO A 30 -13.60 13.84 -2.38
N ASP A 31 -14.80 14.25 -2.77
CA ASP A 31 -15.82 13.37 -3.38
C ASP A 31 -16.33 12.24 -2.45
N LEU A 32 -16.14 12.37 -1.13
CA LEU A 32 -16.69 11.47 -0.13
C LEU A 32 -17.67 12.17 0.84
N GLU A 33 -18.20 13.34 0.48
CA GLU A 33 -19.07 14.16 1.31
C GLU A 33 -20.36 13.42 1.70
N GLN A 34 -20.85 12.50 0.85
CA GLN A 34 -22.03 11.68 1.12
C GLN A 34 -21.89 10.74 2.31
N TYR A 35 -20.66 10.46 2.72
CA TYR A 35 -20.37 9.60 3.88
C TYR A 35 -20.15 10.39 5.17
N HIS A 36 -20.13 11.74 5.12
CA HIS A 36 -19.96 12.56 6.31
C HIS A 36 -21.13 12.38 7.27
N GLY A 37 -20.81 12.12 8.55
CA GLY A 37 -21.79 11.89 9.60
C GLY A 37 -22.52 10.53 9.52
N THR A 38 -22.11 9.64 8.62
CA THR A 38 -22.60 8.26 8.56
C THR A 38 -21.71 7.33 9.36
N ASP A 39 -22.18 6.09 9.63
CA ASP A 39 -21.36 5.05 10.26
C ASP A 39 -20.52 4.27 9.22
N THR A 40 -19.97 4.99 8.25
CA THR A 40 -19.12 4.43 7.19
C THR A 40 -17.67 4.85 7.41
N PHE A 41 -16.82 3.88 7.71
CA PHE A 41 -15.39 4.13 7.90
C PHE A 41 -14.70 4.45 6.56
N LEU A 42 -13.64 5.27 6.58
CA LEU A 42 -12.98 5.73 5.34
C LEU A 42 -12.58 4.58 4.40
N THR A 43 -12.02 3.49 4.94
CA THR A 43 -11.65 2.33 4.10
C THR A 43 -12.86 1.71 3.41
N GLU A 44 -14.01 1.67 4.08
CA GLU A 44 -15.26 1.20 3.50
C GLU A 44 -15.82 2.17 2.46
N ALA A 45 -15.81 3.48 2.74
CA ALA A 45 -16.24 4.49 1.78
C ALA A 45 -15.45 4.38 0.47
N LEU A 46 -14.13 4.26 0.55
CA LEU A 46 -13.27 4.06 -0.64
C LEU A 46 -13.62 2.78 -1.39
N THR A 47 -13.95 1.69 -0.68
CA THR A 47 -14.38 0.42 -1.29
C THR A 47 -15.70 0.56 -2.03
N LEU A 48 -16.67 1.26 -1.43
CA LEU A 48 -17.97 1.52 -2.05
C LEU A 48 -17.82 2.38 -3.31
N GLU A 49 -17.00 3.43 -3.26
CA GLU A 49 -16.71 4.25 -4.43
C GLU A 49 -15.99 3.47 -5.53
N ALA A 50 -15.04 2.61 -5.17
CA ALA A 50 -14.37 1.75 -6.15
C ALA A 50 -15.38 0.83 -6.86
N LYS A 51 -16.30 0.20 -6.13
CA LYS A 51 -17.38 -0.61 -6.72
C LYS A 51 -18.28 0.23 -7.64
N SER A 52 -18.66 1.43 -7.21
CA SER A 52 -19.46 2.36 -8.03
C SER A 52 -18.74 2.77 -9.33
N LEU A 53 -17.43 3.02 -9.27
CA LEU A 53 -16.62 3.31 -10.46
C LEU A 53 -16.53 2.09 -11.39
N LEU A 54 -16.33 0.90 -10.84
CA LEU A 54 -16.30 -0.33 -11.63
C LEU A 54 -17.63 -0.58 -12.35
N ASP A 55 -18.78 -0.32 -11.72
CA ASP A 55 -20.09 -0.39 -12.38
C ASP A 55 -20.17 0.50 -13.62
N LYS A 56 -19.66 1.72 -13.51
CA LYS A 56 -19.69 2.69 -14.62
C LYS A 56 -18.80 2.28 -15.79
N VAL A 57 -17.62 1.70 -15.50
CA VAL A 57 -16.64 1.37 -16.56
C VAL A 57 -16.88 0.01 -17.18
N THR A 58 -17.31 -0.99 -16.42
CA THR A 58 -17.61 -2.34 -16.95
C THR A 58 -18.81 -2.31 -17.91
N GLY A 59 -19.79 -1.43 -17.68
CA GLY A 59 -20.90 -1.21 -18.61
C GLY A 59 -20.51 -0.63 -19.97
N GLN A 60 -19.26 -0.14 -20.12
CA GLN A 60 -18.78 0.47 -21.37
C GLN A 60 -17.98 -0.50 -22.25
N SER A 61 -17.78 -1.74 -21.86
CA SER A 61 -16.94 -2.74 -22.57
C SER A 61 -15.51 -2.25 -22.85
N LYS A 62 -14.96 -1.42 -21.97
CA LYS A 62 -13.60 -0.90 -22.05
C LYS A 62 -12.74 -1.50 -20.93
N PRO A 63 -11.43 -1.75 -21.20
CA PRO A 63 -10.52 -2.08 -20.11
C PRO A 63 -10.43 -0.94 -19.11
N PHE A 64 -10.16 -1.25 -17.86
CA PHE A 64 -9.96 -0.27 -16.80
C PHE A 64 -8.62 -0.49 -16.08
N PHE A 65 -8.14 0.56 -15.46
CA PHE A 65 -7.05 0.53 -14.49
C PHE A 65 -7.54 1.23 -13.22
N LEU A 66 -7.65 0.47 -12.14
CA LEU A 66 -8.02 0.99 -10.82
C LEU A 66 -6.79 0.98 -9.92
N TYR A 67 -6.36 2.15 -9.48
CA TYR A 67 -5.33 2.30 -8.45
C TYR A 67 -6.01 2.61 -7.11
N MET A 68 -6.08 1.58 -6.24
CA MET A 68 -6.76 1.67 -4.95
C MET A 68 -5.75 2.02 -3.86
N SER A 69 -5.49 3.31 -3.65
CA SER A 69 -4.57 3.76 -2.61
C SER A 69 -5.29 3.98 -1.28
N HIS A 70 -5.21 2.99 -0.39
CA HIS A 70 -5.76 3.11 0.96
C HIS A 70 -4.95 4.07 1.82
N TYR A 71 -5.64 4.80 2.70
CA TYR A 71 -4.99 5.53 3.79
C TYR A 71 -4.58 4.61 4.95
N ALA A 72 -5.31 3.50 5.13
CA ALA A 72 -4.94 2.47 6.08
C ALA A 72 -3.59 1.81 5.63
N VAL A 73 -2.64 1.59 6.53
CA VAL A 73 -2.77 1.72 8.00
C VAL A 73 -1.97 2.92 8.53
N HIS A 74 -2.00 4.06 7.87
CA HIS A 74 -1.23 5.25 8.26
C HIS A 74 -1.83 5.94 9.49
N ALA A 75 -0.96 6.50 10.33
CA ALA A 75 -1.38 7.37 11.44
C ALA A 75 -1.95 8.72 10.91
N PRO A 76 -2.85 9.39 11.67
CA PRO A 76 -3.38 9.00 12.97
C PRO A 76 -4.33 7.80 12.87
N PHE A 77 -4.26 6.90 13.89
CA PHE A 77 -5.11 5.73 13.89
C PHE A 77 -6.50 6.09 14.39
N GLY A 78 -7.49 6.00 13.51
CA GLY A 78 -8.90 6.01 13.90
C GLY A 78 -9.34 4.63 14.40
N THR A 79 -10.47 4.62 15.10
CA THR A 79 -11.06 3.38 15.61
C THR A 79 -12.11 2.86 14.64
N ASP A 80 -11.77 1.87 13.84
CA ASP A 80 -12.77 1.16 13.04
C ASP A 80 -13.63 0.31 13.96
N ARG A 81 -14.85 0.78 14.26
CA ARG A 81 -15.78 0.18 15.23
C ARG A 81 -16.18 -1.24 14.84
N ARG A 82 -16.13 -1.59 13.56
CA ARG A 82 -16.50 -2.92 13.05
C ARG A 82 -15.57 -4.02 13.58
N PHE A 83 -14.29 -3.69 13.83
CA PHE A 83 -13.25 -4.67 14.16
C PHE A 83 -12.54 -4.41 15.49
N TYR A 84 -12.58 -3.19 16.00
CA TYR A 84 -11.81 -2.77 17.16
C TYR A 84 -12.03 -3.65 18.40
N GLN A 85 -13.29 -3.92 18.76
CA GLN A 85 -13.62 -4.63 20.00
C GLN A 85 -13.01 -6.03 20.04
N LYS A 86 -12.99 -6.73 18.91
CA LYS A 86 -12.35 -8.05 18.74
C LYS A 86 -10.88 -8.08 19.20
N TYR A 87 -10.16 -6.98 19.00
CA TYR A 87 -8.73 -6.87 19.35
C TYR A 87 -8.54 -6.33 20.77
N ALA A 88 -9.38 -5.43 21.22
CA ALA A 88 -9.40 -4.96 22.60
C ALA A 88 -9.67 -6.11 23.57
N ASP A 89 -10.62 -6.98 23.27
CA ASP A 89 -10.95 -8.16 24.08
C ASP A 89 -9.82 -9.20 24.15
N LYS A 90 -8.90 -9.18 23.17
CA LYS A 90 -7.67 -9.97 23.21
C LYS A 90 -6.55 -9.38 24.06
N GLY A 91 -6.80 -8.26 24.71
CA GLY A 91 -5.85 -7.59 25.59
C GLY A 91 -4.80 -6.74 24.88
N LEU A 92 -4.99 -6.40 23.60
CA LEU A 92 -4.12 -5.45 22.92
C LEU A 92 -4.31 -4.04 23.51
N SER A 93 -3.23 -3.27 23.57
CA SER A 93 -3.35 -1.85 23.93
C SER A 93 -4.26 -1.11 22.95
N HIS A 94 -4.82 0.03 23.35
CA HIS A 94 -5.72 0.81 22.49
C HIS A 94 -5.14 1.08 21.10
N LYS A 95 -3.86 1.51 21.01
CA LYS A 95 -3.19 1.77 19.72
C LYS A 95 -2.97 0.51 18.89
N GLU A 96 -2.65 -0.60 19.52
CA GLU A 96 -2.47 -1.88 18.81
C GLU A 96 -3.80 -2.41 18.31
N ALA A 97 -4.87 -2.30 19.10
CA ALA A 97 -6.21 -2.67 18.68
C ALA A 97 -6.72 -1.80 17.51
N GLN A 98 -6.46 -0.49 17.54
CA GLN A 98 -6.74 0.40 16.41
C GLN A 98 -5.98 -0.02 15.16
N TYR A 99 -4.68 -0.27 15.28
CA TYR A 99 -3.84 -0.68 14.14
C TYR A 99 -4.30 -2.01 13.54
N ALA A 100 -4.61 -2.99 14.39
CA ALA A 100 -5.13 -4.31 13.95
C ALA A 100 -6.50 -4.18 13.28
N ALA A 101 -7.38 -3.32 13.79
CA ALA A 101 -8.67 -3.04 13.17
C ALA A 101 -8.53 -2.38 11.79
N LEU A 102 -7.57 -1.48 11.61
CA LEU A 102 -7.26 -0.88 10.30
C LEU A 102 -6.75 -1.91 9.29
N LEU A 103 -5.90 -2.85 9.73
CA LEU A 103 -5.42 -3.96 8.89
C LEU A 103 -6.59 -4.86 8.46
N GLU A 104 -7.47 -5.24 9.39
CA GLU A 104 -8.65 -6.07 9.08
C GLU A 104 -9.62 -5.33 8.15
N GLY A 105 -9.79 -4.02 8.33
CA GLY A 105 -10.61 -3.19 7.45
C GLY A 105 -10.07 -3.13 6.01
N MET A 106 -8.75 -3.06 5.85
CA MET A 106 -8.08 -3.08 4.56
C MET A 106 -8.17 -4.47 3.90
N ASP A 107 -7.95 -5.55 4.66
CA ASP A 107 -8.09 -6.93 4.20
C ASP A 107 -9.53 -7.20 3.72
N LYS A 108 -10.53 -6.76 4.51
CA LYS A 108 -11.93 -6.82 4.11
C LYS A 108 -12.19 -6.05 2.81
N SER A 109 -11.61 -4.86 2.65
CA SER A 109 -11.78 -4.08 1.42
C SER A 109 -11.28 -4.83 0.19
N LEU A 110 -10.11 -5.48 0.29
CA LEU A 110 -9.58 -6.31 -0.78
C LEU A 110 -10.52 -7.48 -1.08
N GLY A 111 -10.97 -8.19 -0.05
CA GLY A 111 -11.95 -9.28 -0.20
C GLY A 111 -13.23 -8.82 -0.88
N ASP A 112 -13.81 -7.70 -0.42
CA ASP A 112 -15.03 -7.13 -0.99
C ASP A 112 -14.89 -6.73 -2.48
N LEU A 113 -13.70 -6.31 -2.91
CA LEU A 113 -13.42 -6.00 -4.31
C LEU A 113 -13.22 -7.29 -5.12
N MET A 114 -12.57 -8.30 -4.55
CA MET A 114 -12.42 -9.62 -5.20
C MET A 114 -13.79 -10.28 -5.41
N ASP A 115 -14.61 -10.34 -4.38
CA ASP A 115 -15.98 -10.86 -4.48
C ASP A 115 -16.79 -10.10 -5.54
N TYR A 116 -16.60 -8.77 -5.59
CA TYR A 116 -17.33 -7.93 -6.54
C TYR A 116 -16.92 -8.20 -8.00
N VAL A 117 -15.65 -8.40 -8.31
CA VAL A 117 -15.23 -8.75 -9.68
C VAL A 117 -15.70 -10.15 -10.08
N ASP A 118 -15.82 -11.07 -9.12
CA ASP A 118 -16.44 -12.38 -9.32
C ASP A 118 -17.94 -12.26 -9.62
N GLU A 119 -18.69 -11.52 -8.82
CA GLU A 119 -20.12 -11.26 -9.01
C GLU A 119 -20.42 -10.60 -10.37
N LYS A 120 -19.52 -9.76 -10.85
CA LYS A 120 -19.63 -9.13 -12.18
C LYS A 120 -19.21 -10.03 -13.32
N GLY A 121 -18.66 -11.21 -13.06
CA GLY A 121 -18.18 -12.15 -14.06
C GLY A 121 -16.97 -11.65 -14.83
N ILE A 122 -16.14 -10.78 -14.23
CA ILE A 122 -14.94 -10.20 -14.83
C ILE A 122 -13.64 -10.69 -14.18
N ALA A 123 -13.71 -11.53 -13.16
CA ALA A 123 -12.55 -12.01 -12.41
C ALA A 123 -11.51 -12.68 -13.33
N ASP A 124 -11.93 -13.52 -14.25
CA ASP A 124 -11.04 -14.23 -15.20
C ASP A 124 -10.25 -13.30 -16.14
N ASN A 125 -10.70 -12.05 -16.28
CA ASN A 125 -10.07 -11.03 -17.11
C ASN A 125 -9.57 -9.83 -16.29
N THR A 126 -9.34 -10.01 -15.00
CA THR A 126 -8.88 -8.97 -14.09
C THR A 126 -7.59 -9.40 -13.40
N VAL A 127 -6.56 -8.57 -13.49
CA VAL A 127 -5.33 -8.72 -12.71
C VAL A 127 -5.46 -7.92 -11.43
N ILE A 128 -5.22 -8.56 -10.29
CA ILE A 128 -5.22 -7.90 -8.99
C ILE A 128 -3.79 -7.96 -8.43
N ILE A 129 -3.25 -6.80 -8.08
CA ILE A 129 -1.95 -6.69 -7.43
C ILE A 129 -2.16 -6.00 -6.09
N PHE A 130 -1.77 -6.67 -5.01
CA PHE A 130 -1.73 -6.12 -3.67
C PHE A 130 -0.28 -5.90 -3.26
N MET A 131 0.04 -4.72 -2.72
CA MET A 131 1.35 -4.42 -2.16
C MET A 131 1.28 -3.33 -1.09
N SER A 132 2.30 -3.26 -0.25
CA SER A 132 2.53 -2.11 0.64
C SER A 132 3.46 -1.10 -0.02
N ASP A 133 3.35 0.18 0.39
CA ASP A 133 4.19 1.27 -0.10
C ASP A 133 5.53 1.36 0.64
N ASN A 134 5.55 0.94 1.91
CA ASN A 134 6.73 0.90 2.77
C ASN A 134 6.49 0.00 3.98
N GLY A 135 7.55 -0.31 4.72
CA GLY A 135 7.48 -1.11 5.93
C GLY A 135 6.58 -0.53 7.01
N GLY A 136 6.06 -1.42 7.84
CA GLY A 136 5.18 -1.08 8.93
C GLY A 136 5.82 -0.10 9.91
N TYR A 137 4.98 0.76 10.51
CA TYR A 137 5.42 1.67 11.54
C TYR A 137 5.72 0.90 12.83
N THR A 138 6.89 1.14 13.43
CA THR A 138 7.27 0.52 14.70
C THR A 138 6.58 1.23 15.86
N ILE A 139 5.51 0.63 16.38
CA ILE A 139 4.77 1.14 17.55
C ILE A 139 5.18 0.33 18.78
N GLY A 140 5.64 1.03 19.82
CA GLY A 140 5.98 0.41 21.10
C GLY A 140 7.24 -0.45 21.04
N ARG A 141 7.26 -1.56 21.82
CA ARG A 141 8.42 -2.49 21.93
C ARG A 141 8.39 -3.61 20.90
N HIS A 142 7.28 -3.79 20.16
CA HIS A 142 7.13 -4.86 19.21
C HIS A 142 7.52 -4.38 17.82
N ASP A 143 8.50 -5.03 17.21
CA ASP A 143 8.84 -4.85 15.83
C ASP A 143 7.77 -5.54 14.97
N LYS A 144 6.94 -4.73 14.29
CA LYS A 144 5.86 -5.22 13.44
C LYS A 144 6.37 -5.87 12.16
N ASN A 145 7.64 -5.66 11.84
CA ASN A 145 8.27 -6.18 10.63
C ASN A 145 9.10 -7.43 10.89
N TYR A 146 9.16 -7.93 12.17
CA TYR A 146 9.92 -9.13 12.49
C TYR A 146 9.55 -10.30 11.53
N PRO A 147 10.55 -11.05 10.99
CA PRO A 147 11.99 -11.05 11.33
C PRO A 147 12.84 -9.98 10.60
N LEU A 148 12.24 -9.08 9.81
CA LEU A 148 12.95 -8.05 9.09
C LEU A 148 13.35 -6.91 10.03
N SER A 149 14.54 -6.36 9.82
CA SER A 149 15.10 -5.31 10.68
C SER A 149 14.49 -3.95 10.39
N GLU A 150 14.10 -3.22 11.42
CA GLU A 150 13.52 -1.88 11.39
C GLU A 150 12.17 -1.80 10.65
N GLY A 151 11.82 -0.64 10.06
CA GLY A 151 10.54 -0.39 9.41
C GLY A 151 10.54 0.93 8.66
N LYS A 152 9.37 1.53 8.53
CA LYS A 152 9.16 2.79 7.80
C LYS A 152 10.22 3.84 8.14
N GLY A 153 10.81 4.43 7.10
CA GLY A 153 11.85 5.46 7.21
C GLY A 153 13.28 4.90 7.32
N SER A 154 13.46 3.59 7.12
CA SER A 154 14.76 2.93 7.07
C SER A 154 14.95 2.25 5.71
N LEU A 155 16.21 2.14 5.25
CA LEU A 155 16.59 1.34 4.09
C LEU A 155 17.03 -0.08 4.47
N LYS A 156 16.83 -0.51 5.74
CA LYS A 156 16.93 -1.93 6.13
C LYS A 156 15.72 -2.72 5.62
N GLU A 157 15.79 -4.04 5.72
CA GLU A 157 14.79 -4.95 5.13
C GLU A 157 13.35 -4.63 5.59
N GLY A 158 13.15 -4.33 6.88
CA GLY A 158 11.82 -4.01 7.40
C GLY A 158 11.23 -2.69 6.89
N GLY A 159 12.03 -1.84 6.22
CA GLY A 159 11.56 -0.58 5.67
C GLY A 159 11.29 -0.61 4.16
N ILE A 160 11.92 -1.53 3.42
CA ILE A 160 11.87 -1.55 1.95
C ILE A 160 11.49 -2.90 1.35
N ARG A 161 11.46 -3.98 2.13
CA ARG A 161 11.02 -5.30 1.67
C ARG A 161 9.55 -5.51 2.00
N GLU A 162 8.70 -5.19 1.02
CA GLU A 162 7.27 -5.14 1.21
C GLU A 162 6.57 -6.41 0.71
N PRO A 163 5.45 -6.80 1.35
CA PRO A 163 4.62 -7.88 0.84
C PRO A 163 4.01 -7.47 -0.51
N MET A 164 4.05 -8.39 -1.47
CA MET A 164 3.37 -8.27 -2.74
C MET A 164 2.69 -9.59 -3.11
N ILE A 165 1.44 -9.51 -3.55
CA ILE A 165 0.67 -10.66 -4.02
C ILE A 165 0.07 -10.30 -5.38
N VAL A 166 0.19 -11.21 -6.34
CA VAL A 166 -0.37 -11.04 -7.68
C VAL A 166 -1.36 -12.17 -7.97
N CYS A 167 -2.59 -11.81 -8.28
CA CYS A 167 -3.59 -12.69 -8.87
C CYS A 167 -3.72 -12.33 -10.36
N TYR A 168 -3.30 -13.22 -11.24
CA TYR A 168 -3.45 -13.07 -12.68
C TYR A 168 -3.99 -14.37 -13.26
N PRO A 169 -5.32 -14.48 -13.40
CA PRO A 169 -5.98 -15.71 -13.85
C PRO A 169 -5.39 -16.23 -15.15
N HIS A 170 -5.25 -17.54 -15.26
CA HIS A 170 -4.70 -18.26 -16.41
C HIS A 170 -3.23 -17.95 -16.77
N VAL A 171 -2.57 -17.03 -16.08
CA VAL A 171 -1.18 -16.61 -16.32
C VAL A 171 -0.28 -16.93 -15.14
N ALA A 172 -0.64 -16.48 -13.94
CA ALA A 172 0.09 -16.80 -12.72
C ALA A 172 -0.28 -18.20 -12.22
N LYS A 173 0.73 -19.01 -11.87
CA LYS A 173 0.48 -20.31 -11.24
C LYS A 173 0.08 -20.10 -9.79
N PRO A 174 -1.08 -20.62 -9.34
CA PRO A 174 -1.53 -20.48 -7.96
C PRO A 174 -0.52 -21.04 -6.95
N SER A 175 -0.49 -20.44 -5.76
CA SER A 175 0.32 -20.89 -4.62
C SER A 175 1.82 -21.01 -4.91
N THR A 176 2.35 -20.18 -5.79
CA THR A 176 3.79 -20.09 -6.07
C THR A 176 4.40 -18.88 -5.38
N ILE A 177 5.68 -19.00 -5.06
CA ILE A 177 6.49 -17.91 -4.54
C ILE A 177 7.59 -17.64 -5.58
N ASN A 178 7.82 -16.37 -5.87
CA ASN A 178 8.96 -15.90 -6.65
C ASN A 178 9.76 -14.91 -5.80
N ASP A 179 11.01 -15.21 -5.55
CA ASP A 179 11.91 -14.43 -4.69
C ASP A 179 12.86 -13.52 -5.48
N THR A 180 12.58 -13.31 -6.78
CA THR A 180 13.29 -12.30 -7.57
C THR A 180 12.92 -10.89 -7.06
N PRO A 181 13.91 -10.08 -6.68
CA PRO A 181 13.64 -8.71 -6.25
C PRO A 181 12.99 -7.87 -7.37
N VAL A 182 11.94 -7.15 -7.03
CA VAL A 182 11.28 -6.16 -7.87
C VAL A 182 11.22 -4.83 -7.14
N ILE A 183 11.16 -3.73 -7.88
CA ILE A 183 11.10 -2.37 -7.33
C ILE A 183 9.92 -1.62 -7.97
N ILE A 184 9.49 -0.52 -7.35
CA ILE A 184 8.28 0.19 -7.79
C ILE A 184 8.34 0.66 -9.24
N GLU A 185 9.52 1.00 -9.75
CA GLU A 185 9.74 1.41 -11.14
C GLU A 185 9.41 0.30 -12.15
N ASP A 186 9.43 -0.95 -11.72
CA ASP A 186 9.13 -2.12 -12.57
C ASP A 186 7.63 -2.27 -12.88
N PHE A 187 6.76 -1.61 -12.09
CA PHE A 187 5.31 -1.71 -12.29
C PHE A 187 4.87 -1.07 -13.59
N PHE A 188 5.42 0.10 -13.94
CA PHE A 188 5.01 0.80 -15.17
C PHE A 188 5.21 -0.07 -16.43
N PRO A 189 6.41 -0.58 -16.74
CA PRO A 189 6.59 -1.45 -17.90
C PRO A 189 5.82 -2.78 -17.79
N THR A 190 5.65 -3.32 -16.58
CA THR A 190 4.88 -4.55 -16.37
C THR A 190 3.40 -4.36 -16.70
N LEU A 191 2.78 -3.28 -16.21
CA LEU A 191 1.38 -2.99 -16.45
C LEU A 191 1.10 -2.69 -17.92
N LEU A 192 2.02 -2.02 -18.62
CA LEU A 192 1.92 -1.80 -20.06
C LEU A 192 2.01 -3.12 -20.83
N GLU A 193 2.94 -4.01 -20.47
CA GLU A 193 3.07 -5.32 -21.09
C GLU A 193 1.83 -6.19 -20.85
N ILE A 194 1.26 -6.18 -19.65
CA ILE A 194 -0.01 -6.85 -19.31
C ILE A 194 -1.15 -6.31 -20.18
N ALA A 195 -1.20 -4.99 -20.38
CA ALA A 195 -2.20 -4.32 -21.22
C ALA A 195 -1.97 -4.51 -22.74
N GLY A 196 -0.90 -5.20 -23.14
CA GLY A 196 -0.56 -5.40 -24.57
C GLY A 196 0.03 -4.16 -25.25
N VAL A 197 0.46 -3.16 -24.49
CA VAL A 197 1.08 -1.93 -25.02
C VAL A 197 2.59 -2.16 -25.10
N CYS A 198 3.06 -2.56 -26.28
CA CYS A 198 4.49 -2.90 -26.51
C CYS A 198 5.29 -1.73 -27.12
N ASP A 199 4.63 -0.81 -27.81
CA ASP A 199 5.27 0.36 -28.44
C ASP A 199 4.80 1.64 -27.74
N TYR A 200 5.59 2.08 -26.78
CA TYR A 200 5.34 3.32 -26.06
C TYR A 200 6.59 4.19 -25.97
N ARG A 201 6.38 5.50 -25.94
CA ARG A 201 7.46 6.47 -25.75
C ARG A 201 7.19 7.30 -24.52
N THR A 202 8.22 7.50 -23.71
CA THR A 202 8.17 8.37 -22.54
C THR A 202 9.15 9.51 -22.70
N PRO A 203 8.84 10.69 -22.17
CA PRO A 203 9.78 11.82 -22.17
C PRO A 203 10.99 11.57 -21.25
N GLN A 204 10.86 10.62 -20.33
CA GLN A 204 11.90 10.27 -19.37
C GLN A 204 12.39 8.84 -19.62
N HIS A 205 13.65 8.56 -19.27
CA HIS A 205 14.17 7.22 -19.21
C HIS A 205 13.40 6.39 -18.17
N ILE A 206 13.13 5.14 -18.49
CA ILE A 206 12.48 4.19 -17.58
C ILE A 206 13.55 3.23 -17.07
N ASP A 207 13.83 3.26 -15.77
CA ASP A 207 14.80 2.37 -15.12
C ASP A 207 14.19 1.00 -14.81
N GLY A 208 12.85 0.91 -14.76
CA GLY A 208 12.11 -0.30 -14.46
C GLY A 208 12.18 -1.36 -15.54
N ILE A 209 12.10 -2.62 -15.14
CA ILE A 209 12.08 -3.79 -16.01
C ILE A 209 10.80 -4.58 -15.72
N SER A 210 10.06 -4.97 -16.78
CA SER A 210 8.86 -5.78 -16.59
C SER A 210 9.15 -7.09 -15.87
N PHE A 211 8.38 -7.38 -14.84
CA PHE A 211 8.39 -8.65 -14.10
C PHE A 211 7.25 -9.61 -14.51
N LEU A 212 6.64 -9.41 -15.68
CA LEU A 212 5.60 -10.32 -16.18
C LEU A 212 6.11 -11.76 -16.34
N LYS A 213 7.39 -11.95 -16.68
CA LYS A 213 7.99 -13.30 -16.77
C LYS A 213 8.02 -13.97 -15.40
N GLN A 214 8.29 -13.22 -14.32
CA GLN A 214 8.29 -13.73 -12.94
C GLN A 214 6.87 -14.11 -12.50
N ILE A 215 5.86 -13.33 -12.89
CA ILE A 215 4.44 -13.68 -12.68
C ILE A 215 4.10 -15.01 -13.39
N LYS A 216 4.65 -15.25 -14.56
CA LYS A 216 4.51 -16.51 -15.31
C LYS A 216 5.33 -17.68 -14.73
N GLY A 217 6.03 -17.47 -13.62
CA GLY A 217 6.79 -18.50 -12.91
C GLY A 217 8.24 -18.67 -13.38
N HIS A 218 8.76 -17.78 -14.21
CA HIS A 218 10.17 -17.80 -14.60
C HIS A 218 11.06 -17.16 -13.53
N ALA A 219 12.28 -17.62 -13.38
CA ALA A 219 13.27 -16.94 -12.58
C ALA A 219 13.65 -15.59 -13.21
N GLY A 220 13.89 -14.61 -12.36
CA GLY A 220 14.44 -13.31 -12.77
C GLY A 220 15.91 -13.18 -12.43
N ASP A 221 16.47 -12.02 -12.75
CA ASP A 221 17.83 -11.67 -12.37
C ASP A 221 17.89 -11.24 -10.91
N LYS A 222 18.45 -12.08 -10.06
CA LYS A 222 18.64 -11.81 -8.63
C LYS A 222 19.87 -10.93 -8.36
N GLU A 223 20.79 -10.85 -9.31
CA GLU A 223 22.01 -10.04 -9.20
C GLU A 223 21.81 -8.58 -9.63
N ARG A 224 20.63 -8.25 -10.18
CA ARG A 224 20.28 -6.88 -10.55
C ARG A 224 20.45 -5.94 -9.36
N ALA A 225 21.24 -4.89 -9.54
CA ALA A 225 21.40 -3.86 -8.52
C ALA A 225 20.14 -2.97 -8.43
N LEU A 226 19.59 -2.86 -7.22
CA LEU A 226 18.48 -1.98 -6.88
C LEU A 226 18.99 -0.84 -6.02
N PHE A 227 18.67 0.40 -6.38
CA PHE A 227 19.16 1.61 -5.73
C PHE A 227 18.04 2.31 -4.98
N PHE A 228 18.31 2.70 -3.75
CA PHE A 228 17.37 3.43 -2.89
C PHE A 228 18.04 4.71 -2.41
N HIS A 229 17.34 5.83 -2.57
CA HIS A 229 17.82 7.13 -2.14
C HIS A 229 16.82 7.79 -1.21
N TYR A 230 17.19 7.99 0.04
CA TYR A 230 16.37 8.59 1.07
C TYR A 230 17.11 9.79 1.69
N PRO A 231 17.05 10.98 1.07
CA PRO A 231 17.79 12.15 1.54
C PRO A 231 17.11 12.89 2.69
N ASN A 232 15.92 12.44 3.10
CA ASN A 232 15.11 13.11 4.10
C ASN A 232 15.66 12.89 5.51
N ASN A 233 15.58 13.93 6.35
CA ASN A 233 15.84 13.85 7.77
C ASN A 233 14.51 14.08 8.52
N TRP A 234 14.04 13.06 9.24
CA TRP A 234 12.83 13.17 10.07
C TRP A 234 13.11 13.70 11.49
N GLY A 235 14.35 14.20 11.73
CA GLY A 235 14.76 14.69 13.05
C GLY A 235 14.96 13.57 14.07
N GLU A 236 15.08 13.91 15.33
CA GLU A 236 15.59 13.16 16.50
C GLU A 236 15.16 11.69 16.72
N ARG A 237 14.64 10.99 15.74
CA ARG A 237 14.07 9.66 15.91
C ARG A 237 15.01 8.53 15.52
N ARG A 238 15.97 8.21 16.40
CA ARG A 238 16.90 7.08 16.31
C ARG A 238 17.95 7.20 15.22
N GLN A 239 19.17 6.75 15.50
CA GLN A 239 20.37 6.92 14.70
C GLN A 239 20.28 6.41 13.24
N THR A 240 19.29 5.59 12.89
CA THR A 240 19.16 4.97 11.57
C THR A 240 17.81 5.23 10.90
N ILE A 241 16.71 5.23 11.67
CA ILE A 241 15.36 5.47 11.12
C ILE A 241 15.15 6.97 10.90
N GLY A 242 14.87 7.35 9.64
CA GLY A 242 14.67 8.74 9.25
C GLY A 242 15.94 9.55 9.04
N ALA A 243 17.12 8.94 9.15
CA ALA A 243 18.38 9.59 8.79
C ALA A 243 18.57 9.62 7.26
N PRO A 244 19.20 10.68 6.70
CA PRO A 244 19.52 10.72 5.28
C PRO A 244 20.50 9.59 4.91
N GLN A 245 20.10 8.77 3.93
CA GLN A 245 20.82 7.54 3.58
C GLN A 245 20.57 7.14 2.13
N SER A 246 21.48 6.36 1.58
CA SER A 246 21.28 5.62 0.34
C SER A 246 21.64 4.17 0.52
N ALA A 247 21.02 3.30 -0.26
CA ALA A 247 21.35 1.88 -0.27
C ALA A 247 21.43 1.33 -1.68
N VAL A 248 22.24 0.29 -1.85
CA VAL A 248 22.22 -0.60 -2.99
C VAL A 248 22.03 -2.03 -2.51
N VAL A 249 21.16 -2.76 -3.18
CA VAL A 249 20.94 -4.20 -2.99
C VAL A 249 21.33 -4.89 -4.30
N ALA A 250 22.20 -5.89 -4.23
CA ALA A 250 22.60 -6.69 -5.39
C ALA A 250 22.91 -8.12 -4.92
N GLY A 251 22.18 -9.11 -5.43
CA GLY A 251 22.24 -10.49 -4.95
C GLY A 251 22.00 -10.56 -3.43
N ASP A 252 22.91 -11.22 -2.74
CA ASP A 252 22.85 -11.39 -1.27
C ASP A 252 23.46 -10.21 -0.50
N TRP A 253 23.87 -9.14 -1.18
CA TRP A 253 24.56 -8.02 -0.57
C TRP A 253 23.69 -6.77 -0.51
N LYS A 254 23.80 -6.06 0.61
CA LYS A 254 23.23 -4.73 0.81
C LYS A 254 24.29 -3.81 1.42
N LEU A 255 24.53 -2.68 0.77
CA LEU A 255 25.33 -1.59 1.32
C LEU A 255 24.40 -0.42 1.64
N ILE A 256 24.51 0.13 2.85
CA ILE A 256 23.80 1.35 3.26
C ILE A 256 24.84 2.39 3.64
N HIS A 257 24.74 3.57 3.05
CA HIS A 257 25.56 4.74 3.37
C HIS A 257 24.70 5.78 4.07
N TYR A 258 25.11 6.18 5.27
CA TYR A 258 24.49 7.25 6.05
C TYR A 258 25.28 8.54 5.85
N TYR A 259 24.62 9.60 5.36
CA TYR A 259 25.33 10.84 4.96
C TYR A 259 25.90 11.63 6.12
N GLU A 260 25.34 11.53 7.33
CA GLU A 260 25.75 12.30 8.50
C GLU A 260 26.76 11.56 9.39
N SER A 261 26.94 10.27 9.21
CA SER A 261 27.84 9.46 10.04
C SER A 261 28.98 8.78 9.29
N GLY A 262 28.97 8.84 7.99
CA GLY A 262 29.99 8.25 7.11
C GLY A 262 29.75 6.77 6.81
#